data_ad8c7b06acfa2b74ce4f2eba5757ac70
#
_entry.id   ad8c7b06acfa2b74ce4f2eba5757ac70
#
_cell.length_a   1.000
_cell.length_b   1.000
_cell.length_c   1.000
_cell.angle_alpha   90.00
_cell.angle_beta   90.00
_cell.angle_gamma   90.00
#
_symmetry.space_group_name_H-M   'P 1'
#
loop_
_entity.id
_entity.type
_entity.pdbx_description
1 polymer ?
#
loop_
_entity_poly.entity_id
_entity_poly.type
_entity_poly.pdbx_seq_one_letter_code
_entity_poly.pdbx_strand_id
1 'polypeptide(L)'
;MKTILGALALMSLAVTAQAQVSADDLNRRLIEHRAFEAVVWGMPAANYQLMYQEMVDKVKGGHNQVLYWSRLLDWKNQTLTPNPDVIYLMPFFNTQDVGPVVLEIPPADDGVFNGSIMNFWQAAIEDVGPGGLDKGKGGKYAFLPPGFDRTKLPDGYIAMPSDTYRGYALLRSVLRSGSDADVATALAYSKRIKLYPLSQADNPPETKFVDAADVLFDSTIPYDMRFFRALNDIVQAEPWLERDKSMIDILKTIGIERGKPFSPDATTQRALDEAINEAHLWLDSLIDTLPPFNPGARWFFPITEEMHQNVMSFWHTPDSFPIDARGMAYSLAFFSAKHVGEAQYYLMTTSDREATPLQGNTSYRVRVPPNVPVTQYWSMTVYNRATHSFIRNARWVGRSSQTPGLQKNADGSVDLYFGPKAPASGESNWIPTDPNGRFEVLARFYGPQKPLFDRSWRLQDVEKVTAP
;
A
#
# COMPACT_ATOMS: atom_id res chain seq x y z
N MET A 1 23.09 40.37 -81.49
CA MET A 1 21.69 40.00 -81.21
C MET A 1 21.77 38.74 -80.29
N LYS A 2 21.59 38.89 -78.98
CA LYS A 2 21.59 37.80 -78.00
C LYS A 2 20.23 37.80 -77.34
N THR A 3 19.48 36.74 -77.59
CA THR A 3 18.20 36.43 -77.00
C THR A 3 18.39 35.90 -75.58
N ILE A 4 17.80 36.53 -74.55
CA ILE A 4 17.75 36.08 -73.21
C ILE A 4 16.42 35.35 -72.96
N LEU A 5 16.45 34.04 -72.79
CA LEU A 5 15.28 33.28 -72.30
C LEU A 5 15.21 33.42 -70.74
N GLY A 6 14.12 34.02 -70.30
CA GLY A 6 13.81 34.03 -68.85
C GLY A 6 13.10 32.74 -68.45
N ALA A 7 13.68 31.99 -67.48
CA ALA A 7 13.04 30.84 -66.85
C ALA A 7 12.20 31.35 -65.66
N LEU A 8 10.86 31.21 -65.75
CA LEU A 8 9.97 31.35 -64.62
C LEU A 8 10.06 30.08 -63.75
N ALA A 9 10.63 30.20 -62.57
CA ALA A 9 10.55 29.14 -61.54
C ALA A 9 9.20 29.26 -60.81
N LEU A 10 8.31 28.33 -61.06
CA LEU A 10 7.13 28.12 -60.21
C LEU A 10 7.55 27.53 -58.87
N MET A 11 7.59 28.34 -57.83
CA MET A 11 7.63 27.84 -56.45
C MET A 11 6.22 27.34 -56.09
N SER A 12 6.03 26.02 -56.09
CA SER A 12 4.90 25.37 -55.48
C SER A 12 5.05 25.44 -53.97
N LEU A 13 4.30 26.32 -53.31
CA LEU A 13 4.09 26.32 -51.88
C LEU A 13 3.32 25.01 -51.51
N ALA A 14 4.02 24.02 -51.05
CA ALA A 14 3.41 22.90 -50.35
C ALA A 14 2.84 23.42 -49.01
N VAL A 15 1.57 23.78 -49.01
CA VAL A 15 0.81 23.98 -47.78
C VAL A 15 0.66 22.60 -47.15
N THR A 16 1.52 22.29 -46.16
CA THR A 16 1.28 21.16 -45.29
C THR A 16 -0.04 21.39 -44.58
N ALA A 17 -1.08 20.69 -45.05
CA ALA A 17 -2.33 20.64 -44.32
C ALA A 17 -2.04 20.05 -42.95
N GLN A 18 -1.88 20.90 -41.94
CA GLN A 18 -1.96 20.45 -40.54
C GLN A 18 -3.34 19.83 -40.39
N ALA A 19 -3.39 18.53 -40.14
CA ALA A 19 -4.63 17.84 -39.83
C ALA A 19 -5.29 18.60 -38.68
N GLN A 20 -6.41 19.24 -38.97
CA GLN A 20 -7.13 20.05 -38.00
C GLN A 20 -7.70 19.08 -36.98
N VAL A 21 -7.16 19.10 -35.73
CA VAL A 21 -7.65 18.25 -34.65
C VAL A 21 -9.10 18.59 -34.40
N SER A 22 -9.99 17.62 -34.45
CA SER A 22 -11.42 17.83 -34.22
C SER A 22 -11.72 18.22 -32.76
N ALA A 23 -12.83 18.92 -32.53
CA ALA A 23 -13.29 19.24 -31.17
C ALA A 23 -13.53 17.96 -30.35
N ASP A 24 -14.03 16.90 -30.97
CA ASP A 24 -14.24 15.60 -30.30
C ASP A 24 -12.93 14.94 -29.88
N ASP A 25 -11.89 15.01 -30.75
CA ASP A 25 -10.55 14.51 -30.36
C ASP A 25 -9.94 15.31 -29.21
N LEU A 26 -10.13 16.64 -29.22
CA LEU A 26 -9.65 17.46 -28.09
C LEU A 26 -10.39 17.16 -26.81
N ASN A 27 -11.70 16.96 -26.85
CA ASN A 27 -12.51 16.59 -25.70
C ASN A 27 -12.11 15.19 -25.15
N ARG A 28 -11.92 14.21 -26.03
CA ARG A 28 -11.46 12.87 -25.66
C ARG A 28 -10.11 12.93 -24.93
N ARG A 29 -9.12 13.62 -25.52
CA ARG A 29 -7.81 13.82 -24.89
C ARG A 29 -7.91 14.54 -23.55
N LEU A 30 -8.80 15.53 -23.42
CA LEU A 30 -9.02 16.20 -22.15
C LEU A 30 -9.54 15.22 -21.08
N ILE A 31 -10.49 14.35 -21.43
CA ILE A 31 -11.01 13.32 -20.53
C ILE A 31 -9.89 12.36 -20.12
N GLU A 32 -9.08 11.86 -21.06
CA GLU A 32 -7.93 10.98 -20.80
C GLU A 32 -6.94 11.61 -19.82
N HIS A 33 -6.50 12.85 -20.06
CA HIS A 33 -5.57 13.55 -19.15
C HIS A 33 -6.17 13.75 -17.76
N ARG A 34 -7.46 14.14 -17.67
CA ARG A 34 -8.13 14.33 -16.39
C ARG A 34 -8.35 13.02 -15.64
N ALA A 35 -8.60 11.93 -16.35
CA ALA A 35 -8.72 10.61 -15.79
C ALA A 35 -7.39 10.09 -15.24
N PHE A 36 -6.28 10.27 -15.98
CA PHE A 36 -4.94 9.93 -15.52
C PHE A 36 -4.61 10.64 -14.20
N GLU A 37 -4.77 11.97 -14.16
CA GLU A 37 -4.54 12.77 -12.96
C GLU A 37 -5.45 12.34 -11.79
N ALA A 38 -6.72 12.02 -12.09
CA ALA A 38 -7.67 11.54 -11.07
C ALA A 38 -7.25 10.20 -10.47
N VAL A 39 -6.66 9.30 -11.26
CA VAL A 39 -6.14 8.01 -10.77
C VAL A 39 -4.96 8.22 -9.85
N VAL A 40 -3.99 9.04 -10.23
CA VAL A 40 -2.79 9.30 -9.43
C VAL A 40 -3.15 9.99 -8.12
N TRP A 41 -3.93 11.08 -8.20
CA TRP A 41 -4.38 11.83 -7.02
C TRP A 41 -5.27 11.00 -6.09
N GLY A 42 -6.23 10.27 -6.66
CA GLY A 42 -7.25 9.52 -5.92
C GLY A 42 -6.76 8.18 -5.37
N MET A 43 -5.56 7.73 -5.74
CA MET A 43 -5.04 6.39 -5.39
C MET A 43 -5.11 6.05 -3.90
N PRO A 44 -4.65 6.90 -2.95
CA PRO A 44 -4.73 6.57 -1.53
C PRO A 44 -6.16 6.37 -1.04
N ALA A 45 -7.07 7.20 -1.55
CA ALA A 45 -8.47 7.18 -1.18
C ALA A 45 -9.20 5.97 -1.76
N ALA A 46 -8.98 5.69 -3.05
CA ALA A 46 -9.55 4.53 -3.72
C ALA A 46 -9.04 3.22 -3.06
N ASN A 47 -7.77 3.14 -2.72
CA ASN A 47 -7.19 2.01 -2.00
C ASN A 47 -7.89 1.76 -0.64
N TYR A 48 -8.12 2.82 0.15
CA TYR A 48 -8.92 2.72 1.39
C TYR A 48 -10.34 2.22 1.11
N GLN A 49 -11.03 2.81 0.13
CA GLN A 49 -12.42 2.47 -0.18
C GLN A 49 -12.57 1.02 -0.65
N LEU A 50 -11.63 0.51 -1.46
CA LEU A 50 -11.60 -0.87 -1.91
C LEU A 50 -11.45 -1.85 -0.74
N MET A 51 -10.56 -1.55 0.21
CA MET A 51 -10.38 -2.35 1.43
C MET A 51 -11.66 -2.38 2.27
N TYR A 52 -12.28 -1.23 2.47
CA TYR A 52 -13.54 -1.13 3.22
C TYR A 52 -14.69 -1.86 2.50
N GLN A 53 -14.80 -1.69 1.18
CA GLN A 53 -15.83 -2.35 0.38
C GLN A 53 -15.71 -3.87 0.43
N GLU A 54 -14.49 -4.40 0.37
CA GLU A 54 -14.26 -5.83 0.48
C GLU A 54 -14.66 -6.37 1.87
N MET A 55 -14.44 -5.60 2.95
CA MET A 55 -14.95 -5.93 4.29
C MET A 55 -16.48 -6.02 4.30
N VAL A 56 -17.18 -5.09 3.64
CA VAL A 56 -18.64 -5.10 3.56
C VAL A 56 -19.14 -6.28 2.75
N ASP A 57 -18.56 -6.50 1.58
CA ASP A 57 -19.03 -7.49 0.62
C ASP A 57 -18.75 -8.93 1.07
N LYS A 58 -17.55 -9.20 1.57
CA LYS A 58 -17.10 -10.58 1.87
C LYS A 58 -17.46 -11.05 3.27
N VAL A 59 -17.30 -10.18 4.27
CA VAL A 59 -17.50 -10.59 5.66
C VAL A 59 -18.65 -9.86 6.35
N LYS A 60 -19.46 -9.10 5.58
CA LYS A 60 -20.64 -8.38 6.07
C LYS A 60 -20.34 -7.44 7.23
N GLY A 61 -19.13 -6.88 7.23
CA GLY A 61 -18.72 -5.87 8.18
C GLY A 61 -19.25 -4.48 7.85
N GLY A 62 -18.85 -3.49 8.65
CA GLY A 62 -19.25 -2.10 8.48
C GLY A 62 -18.37 -1.15 9.28
N HIS A 63 -18.69 0.14 9.22
CA HIS A 63 -17.97 1.14 10.01
C HIS A 63 -18.10 0.90 11.51
N ASN A 64 -17.12 1.34 12.26
CA ASN A 64 -16.98 1.18 13.70
C ASN A 64 -16.97 -0.30 14.14
N GLN A 65 -16.39 -1.14 13.28
CA GLN A 65 -16.11 -2.55 13.51
C GLN A 65 -14.65 -2.86 13.16
N VAL A 66 -14.16 -4.01 13.63
CA VAL A 66 -12.77 -4.44 13.45
C VAL A 66 -12.73 -5.59 12.45
N LEU A 67 -12.19 -5.35 11.26
CA LEU A 67 -11.76 -6.41 10.36
C LEU A 67 -10.50 -7.05 10.92
N TYR A 68 -10.41 -8.39 10.93
CA TYR A 68 -9.22 -9.09 11.36
C TYR A 68 -9.07 -10.45 10.66
N TRP A 69 -7.91 -11.06 10.81
CA TRP A 69 -7.64 -12.43 10.37
C TRP A 69 -7.29 -13.28 11.59
N SER A 70 -8.05 -14.34 11.83
CA SER A 70 -7.87 -15.25 12.99
C SER A 70 -6.69 -16.21 12.84
N ARG A 71 -5.87 -16.06 11.81
CA ARG A 71 -4.62 -16.78 11.58
C ARG A 71 -3.65 -15.94 10.76
N LEU A 72 -2.43 -16.42 10.57
CA LEU A 72 -1.48 -15.81 9.64
C LEU A 72 -2.03 -15.81 8.22
N LEU A 73 -1.67 -14.78 7.47
CA LEU A 73 -2.16 -14.58 6.12
C LEU A 73 -1.63 -15.65 5.16
N ASP A 74 -2.50 -16.15 4.33
CA ASP A 74 -2.18 -16.97 3.17
C ASP A 74 -2.56 -16.23 1.87
N TRP A 75 -2.42 -16.90 0.74
CA TRP A 75 -2.71 -16.34 -0.58
C TRP A 75 -4.17 -15.84 -0.76
N LYS A 76 -5.11 -16.19 0.10
CA LYS A 76 -6.48 -15.67 0.05
C LYS A 76 -6.56 -14.20 0.47
N ASN A 77 -5.54 -13.71 1.19
CA ASN A 77 -5.44 -12.29 1.46
C ASN A 77 -4.79 -11.60 0.25
N GLN A 78 -5.61 -10.98 -0.56
CA GLN A 78 -5.22 -10.20 -1.74
C GLN A 78 -5.30 -8.71 -1.42
N THR A 79 -4.48 -8.26 -0.46
CA THR A 79 -4.23 -6.85 -0.17
C THR A 79 -2.86 -6.44 -0.74
N LEU A 80 -2.54 -5.14 -0.79
CA LEU A 80 -1.26 -4.68 -1.32
C LEU A 80 -0.12 -4.96 -0.33
N THR A 81 0.91 -5.63 -0.78
CA THR A 81 2.13 -6.02 -0.06
C THR A 81 1.90 -6.50 1.38
N PRO A 82 0.97 -7.45 1.64
CA PRO A 82 0.66 -7.89 3.00
C PRO A 82 1.83 -8.66 3.63
N ASN A 83 1.90 -8.68 4.97
CA ASN A 83 2.90 -9.43 5.69
C ASN A 83 2.31 -10.75 6.23
N PRO A 84 2.84 -11.93 5.87
CA PRO A 84 2.31 -13.21 6.34
C PRO A 84 2.74 -13.58 7.77
N ASP A 85 3.64 -12.81 8.40
CA ASP A 85 4.27 -13.17 9.68
C ASP A 85 3.67 -12.42 10.90
N VAL A 86 2.49 -11.81 10.76
CA VAL A 86 1.80 -11.07 11.83
C VAL A 86 0.29 -11.30 11.78
N ILE A 87 -0.38 -11.04 12.91
CA ILE A 87 -1.85 -10.99 12.94
C ILE A 87 -2.31 -9.56 12.68
N TYR A 88 -3.18 -9.37 11.69
CA TYR A 88 -3.72 -8.07 11.32
C TYR A 88 -5.08 -7.79 11.94
N LEU A 89 -5.23 -6.52 12.38
CA LEU A 89 -6.51 -5.93 12.76
C LEU A 89 -6.64 -4.58 12.09
N MET A 90 -7.80 -4.32 11.53
CA MET A 90 -8.12 -3.06 10.85
C MET A 90 -9.47 -2.53 11.37
N PRO A 91 -9.49 -1.75 12.46
CA PRO A 91 -10.65 -0.96 12.84
C PRO A 91 -10.93 0.09 11.76
N PHE A 92 -12.16 0.13 11.24
CA PHE A 92 -12.62 1.15 10.29
C PHE A 92 -13.52 2.15 11.00
N PHE A 93 -13.15 3.43 11.01
CA PHE A 93 -13.87 4.50 11.69
C PHE A 93 -14.84 5.23 10.74
N ASN A 94 -15.97 5.66 11.28
CA ASN A 94 -16.80 6.70 10.69
C ASN A 94 -17.42 7.52 11.81
N THR A 95 -17.06 8.80 11.85
CA THR A 95 -17.50 9.74 12.88
C THR A 95 -18.69 10.59 12.45
N GLN A 96 -19.18 10.44 11.21
CA GLN A 96 -20.21 11.31 10.63
C GLN A 96 -21.49 11.30 11.44
N ASP A 97 -21.96 10.11 11.85
CA ASP A 97 -23.25 9.95 12.51
C ASP A 97 -23.13 9.78 14.02
N VAL A 98 -21.96 9.37 14.54
CA VAL A 98 -21.78 9.00 15.95
C VAL A 98 -20.87 9.95 16.74
N GLY A 99 -20.27 10.94 16.06
CA GLY A 99 -19.25 11.79 16.65
C GLY A 99 -17.91 11.05 16.82
N PRO A 100 -17.05 11.51 17.78
CA PRO A 100 -15.76 10.87 18.00
C PRO A 100 -15.87 9.37 18.27
N VAL A 101 -14.92 8.59 17.69
CA VAL A 101 -14.82 7.15 17.91
C VAL A 101 -13.52 6.84 18.67
N VAL A 102 -13.63 6.04 19.72
CA VAL A 102 -12.51 5.66 20.58
C VAL A 102 -12.00 4.28 20.19
N LEU A 103 -10.68 4.19 19.99
CA LEU A 103 -9.92 2.94 19.90
C LEU A 103 -9.09 2.81 21.17
N GLU A 104 -9.42 1.84 22.03
CA GLU A 104 -8.60 1.50 23.19
C GLU A 104 -7.55 0.46 22.78
N ILE A 105 -6.28 0.78 22.94
CA ILE A 105 -5.14 -0.10 22.74
C ILE A 105 -4.70 -0.64 24.10
N PRO A 106 -4.61 -1.97 24.29
CA PRO A 106 -4.12 -2.56 25.54
C PRO A 106 -2.61 -2.30 25.73
N PRO A 107 -2.12 -2.34 26.99
CA PRO A 107 -0.67 -2.27 27.23
C PRO A 107 0.05 -3.48 26.63
N ALA A 108 1.32 -3.27 26.26
CA ALA A 108 2.22 -4.31 25.74
C ALA A 108 2.75 -5.21 26.87
N ASP A 109 1.89 -6.06 27.38
CA ASP A 109 2.18 -7.03 28.47
C ASP A 109 2.33 -8.47 27.92
N ASP A 110 1.22 -9.09 27.48
CA ASP A 110 1.21 -10.44 26.91
C ASP A 110 1.48 -10.47 25.40
N GLY A 111 1.31 -9.32 24.73
CA GLY A 111 1.52 -9.10 23.30
C GLY A 111 1.95 -7.67 23.02
N VAL A 112 2.14 -7.35 21.74
CA VAL A 112 2.50 -6.01 21.31
C VAL A 112 1.83 -5.67 19.99
N PHE A 113 1.24 -4.49 19.90
CA PHE A 113 0.83 -3.89 18.63
C PHE A 113 1.91 -2.97 18.09
N ASN A 114 2.12 -3.07 16.78
CA ASN A 114 2.74 -2.03 15.96
C ASN A 114 1.71 -1.60 14.91
N GLY A 115 1.48 -0.32 14.77
CA GLY A 115 0.56 0.16 13.76
C GLY A 115 0.30 1.65 13.84
N SER A 116 -0.60 2.14 12.98
CA SER A 116 -0.90 3.55 12.85
C SER A 116 -2.40 3.77 12.73
N ILE A 117 -2.85 4.92 13.22
CA ILE A 117 -4.21 5.44 13.01
C ILE A 117 -4.13 6.46 11.88
N MET A 118 -4.98 6.31 10.88
CA MET A 118 -4.93 7.08 9.65
C MET A 118 -6.29 7.70 9.32
N ASN A 119 -6.26 8.85 8.66
CA ASN A 119 -7.43 9.36 8.00
C ASN A 119 -7.74 8.52 6.74
N PHE A 120 -8.83 8.83 6.10
CA PHE A 120 -9.28 8.16 4.89
C PHE A 120 -8.31 8.33 3.68
N TRP A 121 -7.51 9.40 3.62
CA TRP A 121 -6.45 9.58 2.64
C TRP A 121 -5.17 8.79 2.97
N GLN A 122 -5.23 7.88 3.93
CA GLN A 122 -4.12 7.07 4.43
C GLN A 122 -2.92 7.89 4.96
N ALA A 123 -3.17 9.12 5.37
CA ALA A 123 -2.19 9.90 6.10
C ALA A 123 -2.17 9.48 7.57
N ALA A 124 -1.00 9.08 8.08
CA ALA A 124 -0.84 8.65 9.47
C ALA A 124 -0.99 9.82 10.43
N ILE A 125 -2.04 9.79 11.27
CA ILE A 125 -2.26 10.79 12.31
C ILE A 125 -1.29 10.52 13.45
N GLU A 126 -1.21 9.25 13.90
CA GLU A 126 -0.28 8.82 14.94
C GLU A 126 -0.05 7.31 14.90
N ASP A 127 1.11 6.90 15.40
CA ASP A 127 1.44 5.49 15.58
C ASP A 127 1.06 5.02 16.99
N VAL A 128 0.83 3.72 17.13
CA VAL A 128 0.50 3.04 18.40
C VAL A 128 1.54 1.97 18.73
N GLY A 129 1.64 1.62 20.00
CA GLY A 129 2.59 0.63 20.50
C GLY A 129 3.94 1.22 20.89
N PRO A 130 5.00 0.41 21.06
CA PRO A 130 6.30 0.87 21.56
C PRO A 130 6.95 2.00 20.75
N GLY A 131 6.77 2.00 19.44
CA GLY A 131 7.20 3.08 18.54
C GLY A 131 6.25 4.28 18.48
N GLY A 132 5.03 4.14 18.97
CA GLY A 132 4.01 5.17 18.94
C GLY A 132 3.97 6.08 20.16
N LEU A 133 2.93 6.92 20.23
CA LEU A 133 2.76 7.91 21.27
C LEU A 133 2.57 7.29 22.66
N ASP A 134 1.92 6.14 22.75
CA ASP A 134 1.67 5.41 23.99
C ASP A 134 2.90 4.68 24.55
N LYS A 135 3.98 4.59 23.79
CA LYS A 135 5.23 3.89 24.16
C LYS A 135 5.00 2.48 24.73
N GLY A 136 3.98 1.79 24.18
CA GLY A 136 3.57 0.46 24.62
C GLY A 136 2.78 0.40 25.92
N LYS A 137 2.40 1.54 26.48
CA LYS A 137 1.57 1.59 27.71
C LYS A 137 0.09 1.38 27.43
N GLY A 138 -0.28 1.38 26.16
CA GLY A 138 -1.65 1.42 25.72
C GLY A 138 -2.31 2.79 25.94
N GLY A 139 -3.54 2.95 25.48
CA GLY A 139 -4.25 4.24 25.61
C GLY A 139 -5.60 4.25 24.91
N LYS A 140 -6.34 5.33 25.17
CA LYS A 140 -7.65 5.61 24.57
C LYS A 140 -7.47 6.65 23.45
N TYR A 141 -7.38 6.21 22.23
CA TYR A 141 -7.21 7.06 21.05
C TYR A 141 -8.58 7.50 20.54
N ALA A 142 -8.89 8.80 20.61
CA ALA A 142 -10.14 9.35 20.12
C ALA A 142 -9.96 9.91 18.71
N PHE A 143 -10.49 9.21 17.70
CA PHE A 143 -10.58 9.69 16.32
C PHE A 143 -11.67 10.74 16.21
N LEU A 144 -11.27 11.99 15.93
CA LEU A 144 -12.14 13.16 16.00
C LEU A 144 -12.63 13.55 14.59
N PRO A 145 -13.93 13.87 14.42
CA PRO A 145 -14.46 14.37 13.16
C PRO A 145 -13.86 15.72 12.75
N PRO A 146 -13.95 16.09 11.47
CA PRO A 146 -13.55 17.42 11.01
C PRO A 146 -14.21 18.54 11.82
N GLY A 147 -13.41 19.52 12.25
CA GLY A 147 -13.89 20.68 13.00
C GLY A 147 -14.29 20.42 14.45
N PHE A 148 -14.00 19.25 15.01
CA PHE A 148 -14.30 18.95 16.40
C PHE A 148 -13.53 19.87 17.35
N ASP A 149 -14.25 20.46 18.28
CA ASP A 149 -13.70 21.28 19.35
C ASP A 149 -12.97 20.39 20.39
N ARG A 150 -11.63 20.38 20.34
CA ARG A 150 -10.81 19.56 21.23
C ARG A 150 -10.98 19.84 22.72
N THR A 151 -11.46 21.03 23.08
CA THR A 151 -11.73 21.37 24.49
C THR A 151 -12.89 20.54 25.08
N LYS A 152 -13.69 19.91 24.23
CA LYS A 152 -14.78 19.00 24.61
C LYS A 152 -14.35 17.55 24.78
N LEU A 153 -13.07 17.22 24.43
CA LEU A 153 -12.54 15.87 24.66
C LEU A 153 -12.19 15.73 26.15
N PRO A 154 -12.75 14.74 26.87
CA PRO A 154 -12.44 14.53 28.28
C PRO A 154 -10.97 14.20 28.52
N ASP A 155 -10.48 14.42 29.72
CA ASP A 155 -9.14 14.02 30.14
C ASP A 155 -8.93 12.49 30.00
N GLY A 156 -7.70 12.07 29.72
CA GLY A 156 -7.34 10.65 29.57
C GLY A 156 -7.51 10.08 28.16
N TYR A 157 -7.97 10.89 27.21
CA TYR A 157 -8.02 10.51 25.79
C TYR A 157 -6.88 11.14 25.00
N ILE A 158 -6.32 10.39 24.07
CA ILE A 158 -5.34 10.86 23.10
C ILE A 158 -6.09 11.36 21.86
N ALA A 159 -6.02 12.65 21.59
CA ALA A 159 -6.75 13.27 20.48
C ALA A 159 -6.14 12.90 19.12
N MET A 160 -6.94 12.29 18.24
CA MET A 160 -6.60 12.00 16.85
C MET A 160 -7.44 12.88 15.91
N PRO A 161 -7.05 14.14 15.68
CA PRO A 161 -7.82 15.03 14.81
C PRO A 161 -7.74 14.57 13.36
N SER A 162 -8.89 14.41 12.73
CA SER A 162 -8.99 14.05 11.33
C SER A 162 -9.63 15.18 10.51
N ASP A 163 -9.20 15.32 9.28
CA ASP A 163 -9.80 16.19 8.26
C ASP A 163 -10.88 15.46 7.44
N THR A 164 -11.12 14.17 7.74
CA THR A 164 -12.15 13.33 7.14
C THR A 164 -13.01 12.65 8.20
N TYR A 165 -14.25 12.30 7.84
CA TYR A 165 -15.14 11.55 8.75
C TYR A 165 -14.70 10.11 8.92
N ARG A 166 -14.16 9.51 7.84
CA ARG A 166 -13.72 8.13 7.81
C ARG A 166 -12.22 8.04 8.01
N GLY A 167 -11.81 6.91 8.51
CA GLY A 167 -10.41 6.54 8.68
C GLY A 167 -10.31 5.09 9.11
N TYR A 168 -9.11 4.65 9.41
CA TYR A 168 -8.87 3.30 9.89
C TYR A 168 -7.61 3.24 10.75
N ALA A 169 -7.42 2.13 11.43
CA ALA A 169 -6.12 1.79 11.98
C ALA A 169 -5.62 0.51 11.34
N LEU A 170 -4.33 0.46 11.02
CA LEU A 170 -3.66 -0.76 10.59
C LEU A 170 -2.78 -1.27 11.73
N LEU A 171 -3.27 -2.27 12.44
CA LEU A 171 -2.60 -2.83 13.61
C LEU A 171 -2.04 -4.20 13.28
N ARG A 172 -0.82 -4.47 13.75
CA ARG A 172 -0.14 -5.75 13.65
C ARG A 172 0.16 -6.26 15.06
N SER A 173 -0.44 -7.39 15.45
CA SER A 173 0.01 -8.12 16.62
C SER A 173 1.23 -8.93 16.23
N VAL A 174 2.39 -8.55 16.78
CA VAL A 174 3.70 -9.09 16.39
C VAL A 174 3.96 -10.40 17.12
N LEU A 175 4.42 -11.41 16.37
CA LEU A 175 4.77 -12.71 16.91
C LEU A 175 6.21 -12.72 17.47
N ARG A 176 6.43 -13.54 18.50
CA ARG A 176 7.76 -13.76 19.10
C ARG A 176 8.51 -14.92 18.44
N SER A 177 7.82 -15.94 18.00
CA SER A 177 8.41 -17.17 17.48
C SER A 177 7.71 -17.74 16.24
N GLY A 178 6.49 -17.29 15.94
CA GLY A 178 5.65 -17.84 14.85
C GLY A 178 5.10 -19.26 15.12
N SER A 179 5.22 -19.80 16.35
CA SER A 179 4.60 -21.06 16.73
C SER A 179 3.09 -20.93 16.88
N ASP A 180 2.34 -22.05 16.79
CA ASP A 180 0.89 -22.05 16.99
C ASP A 180 0.48 -21.48 18.35
N ALA A 181 1.25 -21.74 19.39
CA ALA A 181 1.01 -21.18 20.73
C ALA A 181 1.19 -19.65 20.74
N ASP A 182 2.19 -19.14 20.02
CA ASP A 182 2.45 -17.72 19.90
C ASP A 182 1.36 -17.03 19.08
N VAL A 183 0.92 -17.66 17.99
CA VAL A 183 -0.24 -17.19 17.19
C VAL A 183 -1.50 -17.11 18.07
N ALA A 184 -1.77 -18.13 18.87
CA ALA A 184 -2.90 -18.13 19.80
C ALA A 184 -2.81 -16.98 20.83
N THR A 185 -1.62 -16.74 21.38
CA THR A 185 -1.36 -15.63 22.30
C THR A 185 -1.58 -14.28 21.63
N ALA A 186 -1.04 -14.08 20.40
CA ALA A 186 -1.22 -12.86 19.64
C ALA A 186 -2.70 -12.60 19.28
N LEU A 187 -3.47 -13.65 18.99
CA LEU A 187 -4.92 -13.55 18.76
C LEU A 187 -5.68 -13.17 20.03
N ALA A 188 -5.37 -13.80 21.16
CA ALA A 188 -5.99 -13.46 22.43
C ALA A 188 -5.72 -12.01 22.83
N TYR A 189 -4.47 -11.56 22.69
CA TYR A 189 -4.09 -10.16 22.90
C TYR A 189 -4.83 -9.23 21.95
N SER A 190 -4.99 -9.60 20.68
CA SER A 190 -5.67 -8.82 19.65
C SER A 190 -7.14 -8.54 20.00
N LYS A 191 -7.82 -9.46 20.67
CA LYS A 191 -9.21 -9.30 21.10
C LYS A 191 -9.40 -8.37 22.29
N ARG A 192 -8.33 -7.84 22.88
CA ARG A 192 -8.38 -6.91 24.00
C ARG A 192 -8.64 -5.46 23.56
N ILE A 193 -8.49 -5.13 22.27
CA ILE A 193 -8.85 -3.79 21.78
C ILE A 193 -10.35 -3.53 21.95
N LYS A 194 -10.71 -2.24 22.18
CA LYS A 194 -12.10 -1.82 22.18
C LYS A 194 -12.32 -0.71 21.18
N LEU A 195 -13.46 -0.73 20.52
CA LEU A 195 -13.88 0.25 19.53
C LEU A 195 -15.32 0.67 19.81
N TYR A 196 -15.52 1.95 20.12
CA TYR A 196 -16.85 2.47 20.49
C TYR A 196 -16.97 3.98 20.27
N PRO A 197 -18.19 4.53 20.08
CA PRO A 197 -18.42 5.97 20.07
C PRO A 197 -18.08 6.60 21.43
N LEU A 198 -17.42 7.77 21.45
CA LEU A 198 -17.09 8.49 22.69
C LEU A 198 -18.33 8.76 23.55
N SER A 199 -19.49 9.00 22.93
CA SER A 199 -20.76 9.19 23.61
C SER A 199 -21.22 8.00 24.45
N GLN A 200 -20.63 6.82 24.25
CA GLN A 200 -20.93 5.59 24.98
C GLN A 200 -19.77 5.14 25.89
N ALA A 201 -18.86 6.04 26.21
CA ALA A 201 -17.65 5.72 26.98
C ALA A 201 -17.92 5.22 28.40
N ASP A 202 -19.03 5.63 29.04
CA ASP A 202 -19.43 5.19 30.40
C ASP A 202 -19.89 3.72 30.43
N ASN A 203 -20.43 3.22 29.31
CA ASN A 203 -20.83 1.82 29.13
C ASN A 203 -20.57 1.39 27.69
N PRO A 204 -19.30 1.13 27.32
CA PRO A 204 -18.94 0.82 25.96
C PRO A 204 -19.59 -0.47 25.48
N PRO A 205 -20.18 -0.48 24.27
CA PRO A 205 -20.71 -1.71 23.69
C PRO A 205 -19.58 -2.71 23.40
N GLU A 206 -19.95 -3.97 23.26
CA GLU A 206 -19.00 -5.00 22.82
C GLU A 206 -18.44 -4.67 21.43
N THR A 207 -17.12 -4.76 21.29
CA THR A 207 -16.42 -4.55 20.02
C THR A 207 -16.78 -5.64 19.03
N LYS A 208 -17.26 -5.26 17.86
CA LYS A 208 -17.59 -6.21 16.80
C LYS A 208 -16.35 -6.51 15.97
N PHE A 209 -15.98 -7.79 15.94
CA PHE A 209 -14.91 -8.32 15.11
C PHE A 209 -15.49 -9.11 13.94
N VAL A 210 -15.02 -8.86 12.73
CA VAL A 210 -15.37 -9.62 11.53
C VAL A 210 -14.14 -10.30 10.96
N ASP A 211 -14.20 -11.62 10.84
CA ASP A 211 -13.06 -12.45 10.46
C ASP A 211 -13.01 -12.69 8.95
N ALA A 212 -11.89 -12.39 8.34
CA ALA A 212 -11.65 -12.59 6.91
C ALA A 212 -10.69 -13.74 6.61
N ALA A 213 -10.33 -14.58 7.59
CA ALA A 213 -9.33 -15.62 7.41
C ALA A 213 -9.73 -16.69 6.38
N ASP A 214 -11.03 -16.99 6.24
CA ASP A 214 -11.51 -18.09 5.39
C ASP A 214 -12.02 -17.65 4.02
N VAL A 215 -12.06 -16.33 3.75
CA VAL A 215 -12.55 -15.81 2.47
C VAL A 215 -11.40 -15.37 1.57
N LEU A 216 -11.64 -15.38 0.26
CA LEU A 216 -10.80 -14.66 -0.69
C LEU A 216 -11.13 -13.17 -0.54
N PHE A 217 -10.25 -12.46 0.17
CA PHE A 217 -10.36 -11.04 0.43
C PHE A 217 -9.48 -10.29 -0.56
N ASP A 218 -10.07 -9.60 -1.54
CA ASP A 218 -9.37 -8.98 -2.67
C ASP A 218 -9.63 -7.48 -2.75
N SER A 219 -8.73 -6.71 -2.16
CA SER A 219 -8.72 -5.24 -2.23
C SER A 219 -7.59 -4.68 -3.08
N THR A 220 -7.02 -5.49 -3.98
CA THR A 220 -6.03 -5.00 -4.97
C THR A 220 -6.64 -3.93 -5.85
N ILE A 221 -5.81 -3.01 -6.35
CA ILE A 221 -6.30 -1.92 -7.21
C ILE A 221 -6.85 -2.49 -8.52
N PRO A 222 -8.15 -2.31 -8.82
CA PRO A 222 -8.69 -2.67 -10.11
C PRO A 222 -8.42 -1.53 -11.10
N TYR A 223 -7.55 -1.75 -12.06
CA TYR A 223 -7.28 -0.74 -13.09
C TYR A 223 -8.37 -0.77 -14.18
N ASP A 224 -9.62 -0.51 -13.76
CA ASP A 224 -10.82 -0.44 -14.57
C ASP A 224 -11.87 0.51 -13.95
N MET A 225 -13.09 0.52 -14.49
CA MET A 225 -14.19 1.38 -14.03
C MET A 225 -14.54 1.26 -12.54
N ARG A 226 -14.13 0.17 -11.86
CA ARG A 226 -14.37 0.01 -10.42
C ARG A 226 -13.58 1.03 -9.60
N PHE A 227 -12.38 1.41 -10.06
CA PHE A 227 -11.59 2.47 -9.44
C PHE A 227 -12.33 3.81 -9.42
N PHE A 228 -12.88 4.22 -10.57
CA PHE A 228 -13.61 5.49 -10.68
C PHE A 228 -14.92 5.48 -9.88
N ARG A 229 -15.57 4.32 -9.74
CA ARG A 229 -16.72 4.16 -8.84
C ARG A 229 -16.31 4.34 -7.38
N ALA A 230 -15.22 3.71 -6.95
CA ALA A 230 -14.69 3.90 -5.60
C ALA A 230 -14.34 5.38 -5.35
N LEU A 231 -13.71 6.06 -6.30
CA LEU A 231 -13.40 7.47 -6.22
C LEU A 231 -14.68 8.34 -6.14
N ASN A 232 -15.72 8.01 -6.92
CA ASN A 232 -17.01 8.69 -6.84
C ASN A 232 -17.62 8.55 -5.44
N ASP A 233 -17.66 7.34 -4.87
CA ASP A 233 -18.26 7.10 -3.55
C ASP A 233 -17.62 7.96 -2.46
N ILE A 234 -16.32 8.19 -2.59
CA ILE A 234 -15.54 9.06 -1.73
C ILE A 234 -15.96 10.52 -1.87
N VAL A 235 -16.02 11.01 -3.11
CA VAL A 235 -16.41 12.40 -3.41
C VAL A 235 -17.83 12.68 -2.90
N GLN A 236 -18.72 11.68 -2.91
CA GLN A 236 -20.06 11.83 -2.36
C GLN A 236 -20.10 11.93 -0.83
N ALA A 237 -19.19 11.25 -0.13
CA ALA A 237 -19.30 11.01 1.30
C ALA A 237 -18.44 11.95 2.17
N GLU A 238 -17.24 12.31 1.72
CA GLU A 238 -16.25 13.03 2.54
C GLU A 238 -16.31 14.55 2.35
N PRO A 239 -15.87 15.36 3.33
CA PRO A 239 -15.72 16.79 3.13
C PRO A 239 -14.61 17.08 2.12
N TRP A 240 -14.75 18.16 1.39
CA TRP A 240 -13.74 18.59 0.44
C TRP A 240 -12.71 19.47 1.12
N LEU A 241 -11.46 19.03 1.06
CA LEU A 241 -10.35 19.76 1.62
C LEU A 241 -9.96 20.92 0.72
N GLU A 242 -9.48 22.02 1.29
CA GLU A 242 -9.11 23.22 0.54
C GLU A 242 -8.05 22.90 -0.52
N ARG A 243 -7.04 22.09 -0.16
CA ARG A 243 -5.98 21.67 -1.06
C ARG A 243 -6.45 20.84 -2.27
N ASP A 244 -7.61 20.20 -2.16
CA ASP A 244 -8.13 19.27 -3.18
C ASP A 244 -9.18 19.90 -4.09
N LYS A 245 -9.60 21.15 -3.86
CA LYS A 245 -10.70 21.79 -4.59
C LYS A 245 -10.48 21.86 -6.09
N SER A 246 -9.26 22.12 -6.55
CA SER A 246 -8.94 22.14 -7.99
C SER A 246 -9.05 20.76 -8.62
N MET A 247 -8.63 19.71 -7.92
CA MET A 247 -8.79 18.32 -8.38
C MET A 247 -10.26 17.92 -8.39
N ILE A 248 -11.03 18.28 -7.38
CA ILE A 248 -12.49 18.05 -7.32
C ILE A 248 -13.20 18.72 -8.51
N ASP A 249 -12.77 19.91 -8.93
CA ASP A 249 -13.34 20.58 -10.11
C ASP A 249 -13.00 19.82 -11.42
N ILE A 250 -11.77 19.34 -11.52
CA ILE A 250 -11.29 18.52 -12.65
C ILE A 250 -12.12 17.23 -12.82
N LEU A 251 -12.52 16.58 -11.73
CA LEU A 251 -13.30 15.35 -11.76
C LEU A 251 -14.65 15.49 -12.49
N LYS A 252 -15.21 16.68 -12.58
CA LYS A 252 -16.45 16.94 -13.35
C LYS A 252 -16.29 16.60 -14.83
N THR A 253 -15.10 16.80 -15.39
CA THR A 253 -14.78 16.46 -16.78
C THR A 253 -14.93 14.97 -17.07
N ILE A 254 -14.69 14.12 -16.06
CA ILE A 254 -14.82 12.67 -16.16
C ILE A 254 -16.16 12.14 -15.59
N GLY A 255 -17.08 13.04 -15.24
CA GLY A 255 -18.43 12.70 -14.79
C GLY A 255 -18.56 12.44 -13.27
N ILE A 256 -17.52 12.71 -12.48
CA ILE A 256 -17.58 12.59 -11.01
C ILE A 256 -17.87 13.97 -10.41
N GLU A 257 -19.07 14.13 -9.86
CA GLU A 257 -19.52 15.39 -9.24
C GLU A 257 -20.41 15.10 -8.04
N ARG A 258 -20.22 15.82 -6.94
CA ARG A 258 -21.04 15.66 -5.74
C ARG A 258 -22.51 15.91 -6.01
N GLY A 259 -23.35 15.00 -5.52
CA GLY A 259 -24.81 15.06 -5.67
C GLY A 259 -25.31 14.59 -7.04
N LYS A 260 -24.42 14.13 -7.92
CA LYS A 260 -24.79 13.54 -9.21
C LYS A 260 -24.42 12.05 -9.30
N PRO A 261 -25.23 11.22 -9.97
CA PRO A 261 -24.85 9.83 -10.22
C PRO A 261 -23.69 9.76 -11.22
N PHE A 262 -22.73 8.88 -10.95
CA PHE A 262 -21.64 8.57 -11.86
C PHE A 262 -22.11 7.57 -12.93
N SER A 263 -22.40 8.10 -14.12
CA SER A 263 -22.92 7.32 -15.27
C SER A 263 -22.30 7.81 -16.58
N PRO A 264 -21.00 7.60 -16.81
CA PRO A 264 -20.32 8.03 -18.02
C PRO A 264 -20.86 7.30 -19.26
N ASP A 265 -20.93 7.97 -20.40
CA ASP A 265 -21.28 7.36 -21.67
C ASP A 265 -20.17 6.43 -22.20
N ALA A 266 -20.46 5.69 -23.27
CA ALA A 266 -19.51 4.70 -23.81
C ALA A 266 -18.20 5.32 -24.33
N THR A 267 -18.20 6.57 -24.77
CA THR A 267 -17.00 7.27 -25.21
C THR A 267 -16.14 7.66 -24.02
N THR A 268 -16.76 8.22 -23.00
CA THR A 268 -16.10 8.56 -21.74
C THR A 268 -15.55 7.30 -21.06
N GLN A 269 -16.32 6.19 -20.99
CA GLN A 269 -15.85 4.93 -20.40
C GLN A 269 -14.57 4.43 -21.07
N ARG A 270 -14.48 4.43 -22.40
CA ARG A 270 -13.26 4.02 -23.12
C ARG A 270 -12.07 4.90 -22.77
N ALA A 271 -12.26 6.22 -22.74
CA ALA A 271 -11.19 7.15 -22.36
C ALA A 271 -10.72 6.92 -20.90
N LEU A 272 -11.64 6.61 -19.99
CA LEU A 272 -11.31 6.25 -18.61
C LEU A 272 -10.51 4.94 -18.52
N ASP A 273 -10.92 3.90 -19.27
CA ASP A 273 -10.23 2.61 -19.31
C ASP A 273 -8.82 2.73 -19.93
N GLU A 274 -8.64 3.55 -20.97
CA GLU A 274 -7.32 3.84 -21.55
C GLU A 274 -6.43 4.59 -20.55
N ALA A 275 -6.94 5.64 -19.93
CA ALA A 275 -6.19 6.48 -19.00
C ALA A 275 -5.76 5.74 -17.72
N ILE A 276 -6.61 4.87 -17.17
CA ILE A 276 -6.26 4.13 -15.95
C ILE A 276 -5.17 3.07 -16.22
N ASN A 277 -5.18 2.45 -17.39
CA ASN A 277 -4.12 1.53 -17.79
C ASN A 277 -2.79 2.28 -18.00
N GLU A 278 -2.81 3.47 -18.60
CA GLU A 278 -1.63 4.32 -18.74
C GLU A 278 -1.09 4.76 -17.38
N ALA A 279 -1.95 5.18 -16.47
CA ALA A 279 -1.58 5.55 -15.10
C ALA A 279 -0.96 4.36 -14.34
N HIS A 280 -1.50 3.14 -14.50
CA HIS A 280 -0.92 1.93 -13.92
C HIS A 280 0.52 1.70 -14.41
N LEU A 281 0.72 1.71 -15.73
CA LEU A 281 2.06 1.51 -16.31
C LEU A 281 3.04 2.59 -15.86
N TRP A 282 2.59 3.83 -15.74
CA TRP A 282 3.41 4.93 -15.26
C TRP A 282 3.78 4.77 -13.78
N LEU A 283 2.83 4.45 -12.90
CA LEU A 283 3.07 4.20 -11.48
C LEU A 283 4.05 3.04 -11.28
N ASP A 284 3.90 1.97 -12.03
CA ASP A 284 4.82 0.84 -12.03
C ASP A 284 6.24 1.25 -12.47
N SER A 285 6.35 2.13 -13.47
CA SER A 285 7.64 2.64 -13.94
C SER A 285 8.37 3.46 -12.88
N LEU A 286 7.63 4.22 -12.03
CA LEU A 286 8.22 4.95 -10.92
C LEU A 286 8.85 4.02 -9.89
N ILE A 287 8.19 2.89 -9.59
CA ILE A 287 8.72 1.86 -8.68
C ILE A 287 10.02 1.27 -9.23
N ASP A 288 10.05 0.93 -10.53
CA ASP A 288 11.22 0.32 -11.18
C ASP A 288 12.42 1.29 -11.29
N THR A 289 12.19 2.61 -11.13
CA THR A 289 13.22 3.66 -11.19
C THR A 289 13.68 4.16 -9.82
N LEU A 290 13.18 3.60 -8.73
CA LEU A 290 13.64 3.99 -7.38
C LEU A 290 15.15 3.76 -7.21
N PRO A 291 15.86 4.69 -6.55
CA PRO A 291 17.30 4.61 -6.39
C PRO A 291 17.69 3.39 -5.53
N PRO A 292 18.81 2.72 -5.86
CA PRO A 292 19.27 1.59 -5.07
C PRO A 292 19.65 2.01 -3.64
N PHE A 293 19.27 1.21 -2.65
CA PHE A 293 19.62 1.43 -1.24
C PHE A 293 21.13 1.39 -1.03
N ASN A 294 21.81 0.42 -1.63
CA ASN A 294 23.26 0.34 -1.67
C ASN A 294 23.77 0.63 -3.09
N PRO A 295 24.83 1.43 -3.27
CA PRO A 295 25.39 1.67 -4.59
C PRO A 295 25.70 0.36 -5.34
N GLY A 296 25.17 0.25 -6.56
CA GLY A 296 25.36 -0.91 -7.44
C GLY A 296 24.49 -2.11 -7.13
N ALA A 297 23.68 -2.10 -6.05
CA ALA A 297 22.70 -3.16 -5.75
C ALA A 297 21.38 -2.96 -6.50
N ARG A 298 20.49 -3.97 -6.41
CA ARG A 298 19.13 -3.93 -6.98
C ARG A 298 18.05 -3.72 -5.94
N TRP A 299 18.36 -3.86 -4.69
CA TRP A 299 17.44 -3.58 -3.60
C TRP A 299 17.29 -2.08 -3.41
N PHE A 300 16.05 -1.61 -3.34
CA PHE A 300 15.70 -0.21 -3.08
C PHE A 300 14.75 -0.09 -1.89
N PHE A 301 14.70 1.07 -1.25
CA PHE A 301 13.66 1.38 -0.30
C PHE A 301 12.38 1.73 -1.09
N PRO A 302 11.20 1.14 -0.80
CA PRO A 302 10.03 1.21 -1.68
C PRO A 302 9.29 2.56 -1.65
N ILE A 303 9.93 3.60 -1.13
CA ILE A 303 9.51 5.00 -1.23
C ILE A 303 10.73 5.90 -1.43
N THR A 304 10.54 7.10 -1.98
CA THR A 304 11.61 8.09 -2.11
C THR A 304 11.91 8.77 -0.77
N GLU A 305 13.07 9.43 -0.64
CA GLU A 305 13.40 10.23 0.55
C GLU A 305 12.38 11.37 0.75
N GLU A 306 11.94 12.00 -0.33
CA GLU A 306 10.89 13.02 -0.28
C GLU A 306 9.60 12.45 0.30
N MET A 307 9.18 11.26 -0.15
CA MET A 307 8.01 10.59 0.42
C MET A 307 8.18 10.27 1.89
N HIS A 308 9.35 9.77 2.29
CA HIS A 308 9.66 9.46 3.68
C HIS A 308 9.44 10.68 4.58
N GLN A 309 9.99 11.82 4.18
CA GLN A 309 9.82 13.09 4.92
C GLN A 309 8.36 13.57 4.93
N ASN A 310 7.66 13.46 3.82
CA ASN A 310 6.26 13.88 3.69
C ASN A 310 5.30 12.99 4.50
N VAL A 311 5.54 11.69 4.59
CA VAL A 311 4.76 10.78 5.45
C VAL A 311 4.82 11.22 6.90
N MET A 312 6.02 11.53 7.41
CA MET A 312 6.22 11.95 8.80
C MET A 312 5.55 13.29 9.12
N SER A 313 5.37 14.16 8.12
CA SER A 313 4.68 15.45 8.27
C SER A 313 3.18 15.41 7.98
N PHE A 314 2.57 14.24 7.94
CA PHE A 314 1.16 14.08 7.54
C PHE A 314 0.89 14.56 6.11
N TRP A 315 1.88 14.44 5.22
CA TRP A 315 1.87 14.95 3.84
C TRP A 315 1.72 16.46 3.69
N HIS A 316 1.93 17.22 4.77
CA HIS A 316 1.96 18.67 4.72
C HIS A 316 3.36 19.17 4.42
N THR A 317 3.51 19.83 3.28
CA THR A 317 4.71 20.59 2.93
C THR A 317 4.38 22.08 2.87
N PRO A 318 5.36 23.02 3.00
CA PRO A 318 5.08 24.44 2.92
C PRO A 318 4.49 24.87 1.58
N ASP A 319 4.90 24.25 0.48
CA ASP A 319 4.69 24.77 -0.87
C ASP A 319 3.93 23.79 -1.80
N SER A 320 3.75 22.54 -1.42
CA SER A 320 3.17 21.53 -2.30
C SER A 320 2.43 20.42 -1.56
N PHE A 321 1.65 19.65 -2.33
CA PHE A 321 1.04 18.41 -1.90
C PHE A 321 1.48 17.31 -2.86
N PRO A 322 2.29 16.32 -2.42
CA PRO A 322 3.00 15.38 -3.29
C PRO A 322 2.06 14.31 -3.87
N ILE A 323 1.34 14.64 -4.94
CA ILE A 323 0.35 13.77 -5.59
C ILE A 323 1.00 12.50 -6.13
N ASP A 324 2.04 12.65 -6.93
CA ASP A 324 2.73 11.54 -7.62
C ASP A 324 3.33 10.54 -6.64
N ALA A 325 4.02 11.05 -5.64
CA ALA A 325 4.65 10.25 -4.61
C ALA A 325 3.62 9.44 -3.81
N ARG A 326 2.46 10.03 -3.52
CA ARG A 326 1.34 9.35 -2.86
C ARG A 326 0.67 8.35 -3.78
N GLY A 327 0.46 8.70 -5.05
CA GLY A 327 -0.08 7.79 -6.07
C GLY A 327 0.76 6.52 -6.16
N MET A 328 2.09 6.66 -6.29
CA MET A 328 3.02 5.53 -6.33
C MET A 328 2.98 4.70 -5.03
N ALA A 329 3.03 5.34 -3.84
CA ALA A 329 3.05 4.62 -2.57
C ALA A 329 1.82 3.74 -2.38
N TYR A 330 0.65 4.28 -2.68
CA TYR A 330 -0.62 3.61 -2.42
C TYR A 330 -1.12 2.75 -3.59
N SER A 331 -0.45 2.77 -4.75
CA SER A 331 -0.58 1.73 -5.76
C SER A 331 0.18 0.45 -5.37
N LEU A 332 1.27 0.59 -4.62
CA LEU A 332 2.16 -0.50 -4.20
C LEU A 332 1.77 -1.12 -2.85
N ALA A 333 1.27 -0.32 -1.90
CA ALA A 333 1.10 -0.74 -0.52
C ALA A 333 -0.20 -0.24 0.12
N PHE A 334 -0.74 -1.05 1.03
CA PHE A 334 -1.79 -0.64 1.95
C PHE A 334 -1.18 -0.48 3.33
N PHE A 335 -0.54 0.66 3.56
CA PHE A 335 0.02 0.98 4.86
C PHE A 335 0.34 2.47 4.96
N SER A 336 0.46 2.96 6.19
CA SER A 336 1.11 4.23 6.50
C SER A 336 1.77 4.14 7.86
N ALA A 337 2.71 5.05 8.15
CA ALA A 337 3.34 5.18 9.45
C ALA A 337 3.78 6.63 9.63
N LYS A 338 3.68 7.16 10.85
CA LYS A 338 4.20 8.48 11.16
C LYS A 338 5.70 8.47 11.47
N HIS A 339 6.16 7.41 12.16
CA HIS A 339 7.55 7.21 12.54
C HIS A 339 8.15 6.07 11.73
N VAL A 340 8.48 6.35 10.46
CA VAL A 340 9.03 5.36 9.52
C VAL A 340 10.44 4.96 9.91
N GLY A 341 10.71 3.64 9.91
CA GLY A 341 12.06 3.08 10.14
C GLY A 341 12.38 2.72 11.58
N GLU A 342 11.58 3.13 12.57
CA GLU A 342 11.86 2.80 13.98
C GLU A 342 11.50 1.36 14.34
N ALA A 343 10.30 0.90 13.96
CA ALA A 343 9.83 -0.44 14.28
C ALA A 343 10.19 -1.47 13.21
N GLN A 344 10.27 -1.04 11.95
CA GLN A 344 10.45 -1.91 10.80
C GLN A 344 11.07 -1.15 9.63
N TYR A 345 11.82 -1.87 8.78
CA TYR A 345 12.40 -1.33 7.56
C TYR A 345 12.28 -2.32 6.41
N TYR A 346 12.13 -1.84 5.19
CA TYR A 346 11.86 -2.68 4.03
C TYR A 346 12.84 -2.41 2.89
N LEU A 347 13.25 -3.45 2.20
CA LEU A 347 13.95 -3.37 0.94
C LEU A 347 13.20 -4.20 -0.10
N MET A 348 13.07 -3.68 -1.30
CA MET A 348 12.34 -4.33 -2.39
C MET A 348 13.23 -4.49 -3.62
N THR A 349 12.97 -5.51 -4.42
CA THR A 349 13.55 -5.63 -5.75
C THR A 349 12.55 -6.20 -6.74
N THR A 350 12.58 -5.69 -7.97
CA THR A 350 11.79 -6.15 -9.12
C THR A 350 12.67 -6.82 -10.18
N SER A 351 14.01 -6.83 -9.96
CA SER A 351 15.00 -7.34 -10.92
C SER A 351 16.10 -8.16 -10.25
N ASP A 352 16.76 -8.99 -11.05
CA ASP A 352 17.95 -9.73 -10.64
C ASP A 352 19.22 -8.85 -10.69
N ARG A 353 20.37 -9.43 -10.30
CA ARG A 353 21.69 -8.78 -10.30
C ARG A 353 22.02 -8.11 -11.63
N GLU A 354 21.64 -8.72 -12.75
CA GLU A 354 21.89 -8.22 -14.11
C GLU A 354 20.87 -7.16 -14.56
N ALA A 355 20.01 -6.65 -13.65
CA ALA A 355 18.92 -5.74 -13.94
C ALA A 355 17.82 -6.31 -14.85
N THR A 356 17.71 -7.64 -14.92
CA THR A 356 16.64 -8.29 -15.67
C THR A 356 15.40 -8.43 -14.76
N PRO A 357 14.20 -8.04 -15.22
CA PRO A 357 12.97 -8.22 -14.44
C PRO A 357 12.75 -9.67 -14.02
N LEU A 358 12.34 -9.86 -12.75
CA LEU A 358 12.10 -11.19 -12.19
C LEU A 358 10.91 -11.87 -12.88
N GLN A 359 11.15 -13.08 -13.44
CA GLN A 359 10.18 -13.88 -14.19
C GLN A 359 9.80 -15.12 -13.40
N GLY A 360 8.51 -15.38 -13.22
CA GLY A 360 8.04 -16.48 -12.38
C GLY A 360 8.34 -17.89 -12.94
N ASN A 361 8.66 -18.02 -14.24
CA ASN A 361 9.08 -19.28 -14.85
C ASN A 361 10.59 -19.57 -14.72
N THR A 362 11.35 -18.71 -14.06
CA THR A 362 12.80 -18.79 -13.90
C THR A 362 13.12 -19.07 -12.43
N SER A 363 14.17 -19.86 -12.20
CA SER A 363 14.68 -20.13 -10.84
C SER A 363 15.73 -19.10 -10.43
N TYR A 364 15.61 -18.61 -9.21
CA TYR A 364 16.50 -17.62 -8.63
C TYR A 364 16.93 -18.02 -7.23
N ARG A 365 18.02 -17.41 -6.76
CA ARG A 365 18.50 -17.49 -5.39
C ARG A 365 18.81 -16.09 -4.87
N VAL A 366 18.56 -15.88 -3.57
CA VAL A 366 19.13 -14.77 -2.80
C VAL A 366 19.85 -15.34 -1.59
N ARG A 367 21.07 -14.87 -1.33
CA ARG A 367 21.76 -15.17 -0.08
C ARG A 367 21.55 -14.06 0.92
N VAL A 368 20.95 -14.41 2.05
CA VAL A 368 20.85 -13.56 3.24
C VAL A 368 22.11 -13.78 4.07
N PRO A 369 23.01 -12.79 4.19
CA PRO A 369 24.24 -12.95 4.96
C PRO A 369 23.95 -13.23 6.44
N PRO A 370 24.90 -13.82 7.20
CA PRO A 370 24.71 -14.02 8.63
C PRO A 370 24.61 -12.70 9.39
N ASN A 371 24.16 -12.78 10.64
CA ASN A 371 24.07 -11.63 11.55
C ASN A 371 23.20 -10.48 10.96
N VAL A 372 22.04 -10.83 10.42
CA VAL A 372 21.06 -9.85 9.97
C VAL A 372 20.78 -8.84 11.09
N PRO A 373 20.91 -7.52 10.83
CA PRO A 373 20.84 -6.50 11.88
C PRO A 373 19.40 -6.20 12.28
N VAL A 374 18.78 -7.12 13.01
CA VAL A 374 17.42 -7.01 13.54
C VAL A 374 17.37 -7.47 14.99
N THR A 375 16.50 -6.86 15.80
CA THR A 375 16.26 -7.31 17.20
C THR A 375 15.13 -8.34 17.30
N GLN A 376 14.28 -8.43 16.29
CA GLN A 376 13.13 -9.32 16.27
C GLN A 376 13.32 -10.41 15.21
N TYR A 377 12.96 -10.14 13.97
CA TYR A 377 13.08 -11.10 12.87
C TYR A 377 13.26 -10.41 11.53
N TRP A 378 13.64 -11.16 10.52
CA TRP A 378 13.62 -10.75 9.13
C TRP A 378 12.75 -11.70 8.31
N SER A 379 12.18 -11.21 7.19
CA SER A 379 11.42 -12.03 6.24
C SER A 379 11.64 -11.62 4.80
N MET A 380 11.40 -12.58 3.89
CA MET A 380 11.31 -12.40 2.45
C MET A 380 9.95 -12.85 1.98
N THR A 381 9.22 -11.98 1.31
CA THR A 381 7.88 -12.26 0.77
C THR A 381 7.88 -12.00 -0.72
N VAL A 382 7.23 -12.89 -1.48
CA VAL A 382 7.08 -12.79 -2.93
C VAL A 382 5.67 -12.32 -3.26
N TYR A 383 5.57 -11.34 -4.17
CA TYR A 383 4.30 -10.83 -4.68
C TYR A 383 4.22 -10.94 -6.19
N ASN A 384 3.00 -11.04 -6.70
CA ASN A 384 2.72 -10.86 -8.11
C ASN A 384 2.96 -9.39 -8.49
N ARG A 385 3.79 -9.14 -9.51
CA ARG A 385 4.19 -7.78 -9.92
C ARG A 385 3.03 -6.93 -10.44
N ALA A 386 2.01 -7.56 -11.03
CA ALA A 386 0.87 -6.82 -11.59
C ALA A 386 -0.19 -6.41 -10.54
N THR A 387 -0.18 -7.04 -9.36
CA THR A 387 -1.18 -6.77 -8.32
C THR A 387 -0.57 -6.34 -7.00
N HIS A 388 0.74 -6.41 -6.85
CA HIS A 388 1.49 -6.16 -5.61
C HIS A 388 0.95 -6.97 -4.41
N SER A 389 0.33 -8.12 -4.68
CA SER A 389 -0.26 -9.00 -3.69
C SER A 389 0.30 -10.40 -3.76
N PHE A 390 -0.07 -11.25 -2.81
CA PHE A 390 0.39 -12.63 -2.80
C PHE A 390 0.08 -13.35 -4.11
N ILE A 391 0.97 -14.20 -4.55
CA ILE A 391 0.72 -15.10 -5.68
C ILE A 391 -0.40 -16.05 -5.29
N ARG A 392 -1.49 -16.05 -6.07
CA ARG A 392 -2.68 -16.87 -5.80
C ARG A 392 -2.34 -18.36 -5.86
N ASN A 393 -2.96 -19.13 -4.99
CA ASN A 393 -2.76 -20.57 -4.84
C ASN A 393 -1.33 -20.99 -4.47
N ALA A 394 -0.46 -20.05 -4.09
CA ALA A 394 0.87 -20.38 -3.60
C ALA A 394 0.75 -21.14 -2.27
N ARG A 395 1.48 -22.25 -2.14
CA ARG A 395 1.51 -23.07 -0.91
C ARG A 395 2.00 -22.27 0.30
N TRP A 396 2.94 -21.38 0.08
CA TRP A 396 3.41 -20.33 1.00
C TRP A 396 3.89 -19.13 0.20
N VAL A 397 3.83 -17.98 0.84
CA VAL A 397 4.08 -16.69 0.17
C VAL A 397 5.41 -16.06 0.56
N GLY A 398 6.10 -16.63 1.56
CA GLY A 398 7.37 -16.10 2.07
C GLY A 398 8.10 -17.08 2.99
N ARG A 399 9.28 -16.64 3.43
CA ARG A 399 10.11 -17.28 4.46
C ARG A 399 10.66 -16.21 5.39
N SER A 400 10.77 -16.56 6.66
CA SER A 400 11.34 -15.67 7.68
C SER A 400 12.37 -16.40 8.54
N SER A 401 13.13 -15.66 9.32
CA SER A 401 14.04 -16.23 10.32
C SER A 401 13.33 -17.09 11.37
N GLN A 402 11.99 -16.98 11.46
CA GLN A 402 11.12 -17.75 12.34
C GLN A 402 10.46 -18.96 11.65
N THR A 403 10.67 -19.14 10.34
CA THR A 403 10.07 -20.27 9.60
C THR A 403 10.62 -21.61 10.13
N PRO A 404 9.75 -22.53 10.59
CA PRO A 404 10.17 -23.83 11.06
C PRO A 404 10.93 -24.60 9.96
N GLY A 405 12.10 -25.16 10.34
CA GLY A 405 12.91 -25.95 9.41
C GLY A 405 13.73 -25.16 8.40
N LEU A 406 13.81 -23.83 8.52
CA LEU A 406 14.67 -22.99 7.68
C LEU A 406 16.14 -23.47 7.79
N GLN A 407 16.75 -23.82 6.65
CA GLN A 407 18.12 -24.33 6.59
C GLN A 407 19.11 -23.16 6.51
N LYS A 408 20.18 -23.25 7.34
CA LYS A 408 21.31 -22.31 7.33
C LYS A 408 22.54 -22.97 6.76
N ASN A 409 23.36 -22.21 6.06
CA ASN A 409 24.68 -22.60 5.63
C ASN A 409 25.65 -22.69 6.82
N ALA A 410 26.81 -23.32 6.60
CA ALA A 410 27.82 -23.48 7.66
C ALA A 410 28.35 -22.16 8.25
N ASP A 411 28.32 -21.08 7.46
CA ASP A 411 28.68 -19.72 7.87
C ASP A 411 27.54 -18.94 8.53
N GLY A 412 26.37 -19.56 8.72
CA GLY A 412 25.17 -18.95 9.28
C GLY A 412 24.32 -18.12 8.30
N SER A 413 24.73 -17.99 7.04
CA SER A 413 23.91 -17.39 5.98
C SER A 413 22.73 -18.29 5.61
N VAL A 414 21.72 -17.72 4.93
CA VAL A 414 20.56 -18.46 4.45
C VAL A 414 20.42 -18.22 2.94
N ASP A 415 20.39 -19.31 2.16
CA ASP A 415 20.03 -19.25 0.76
C ASP A 415 18.52 -19.46 0.62
N LEU A 416 17.80 -18.47 0.08
CA LEU A 416 16.39 -18.57 -0.29
C LEU A 416 16.27 -18.71 -1.80
N TYR A 417 15.34 -19.56 -2.24
CA TYR A 417 15.11 -19.86 -3.64
C TYR A 417 13.72 -19.40 -4.07
N PHE A 418 13.62 -18.82 -5.26
CA PHE A 418 12.37 -18.44 -5.90
C PHE A 418 12.23 -19.17 -7.22
N GLY A 419 11.05 -19.66 -7.54
CA GLY A 419 10.83 -20.34 -8.81
C GLY A 419 9.59 -21.21 -8.80
N PRO A 420 9.18 -21.72 -9.99
CA PRO A 420 7.97 -22.54 -10.13
C PRO A 420 8.14 -23.94 -9.55
N LYS A 421 9.37 -24.37 -9.26
CA LYS A 421 9.70 -25.69 -8.67
C LYS A 421 10.71 -25.52 -7.55
N ALA A 422 10.59 -26.38 -6.54
CA ALA A 422 11.55 -26.42 -5.45
C ALA A 422 12.95 -26.87 -5.96
N PRO A 423 14.04 -26.37 -5.37
CA PRO A 423 15.39 -26.83 -5.67
C PRO A 423 15.63 -28.26 -5.17
N ALA A 424 16.66 -28.94 -5.68
CA ALA A 424 17.05 -30.30 -5.25
C ALA A 424 17.37 -30.37 -3.74
N SER A 425 17.77 -29.25 -3.12
CA SER A 425 17.99 -29.14 -1.66
C SER A 425 16.71 -29.22 -0.83
N GLY A 426 15.53 -29.21 -1.45
CA GLY A 426 14.24 -29.32 -0.80
C GLY A 426 13.46 -28.04 -0.67
N GLU A 427 12.32 -28.10 -0.02
CA GLU A 427 11.31 -27.02 0.02
C GLU A 427 11.51 -26.02 1.19
N SER A 428 12.37 -26.33 2.16
CA SER A 428 12.48 -25.53 3.40
C SER A 428 12.79 -24.06 3.14
N ASN A 429 13.66 -23.78 2.17
CA ASN A 429 14.11 -22.44 1.80
C ASN A 429 13.53 -21.96 0.46
N TRP A 430 12.51 -22.64 -0.07
CA TRP A 430 11.91 -22.27 -1.35
C TRP A 430 10.63 -21.49 -1.17
N ILE A 431 10.40 -20.51 -2.05
CA ILE A 431 9.17 -19.72 -2.17
C ILE A 431 8.67 -19.88 -3.62
N PRO A 432 7.46 -20.42 -3.82
CA PRO A 432 6.91 -20.66 -5.16
C PRO A 432 6.58 -19.36 -5.89
N THR A 433 6.75 -19.35 -7.21
CA THR A 433 6.36 -18.26 -8.12
C THR A 433 5.33 -18.74 -9.15
N ASP A 434 4.55 -17.80 -9.72
CA ASP A 434 3.65 -18.08 -10.83
C ASP A 434 4.43 -18.05 -12.15
N PRO A 435 4.51 -19.19 -12.89
CA PRO A 435 5.28 -19.24 -14.14
C PRO A 435 4.75 -18.32 -15.25
N ASN A 436 3.52 -17.84 -15.15
CA ASN A 436 2.88 -17.01 -16.17
C ASN A 436 3.04 -15.51 -15.93
N GLY A 437 3.66 -15.10 -14.81
CA GLY A 437 3.78 -13.70 -14.42
C GLY A 437 5.16 -13.26 -14.02
N ARG A 438 5.32 -11.97 -13.85
CA ARG A 438 6.46 -11.36 -13.17
C ARG A 438 6.19 -11.34 -11.66
N PHE A 439 7.26 -11.29 -10.88
CA PHE A 439 7.14 -11.16 -9.43
C PHE A 439 8.11 -10.11 -8.89
N GLU A 440 7.89 -9.73 -7.65
CA GLU A 440 8.73 -8.83 -6.87
C GLU A 440 8.98 -9.43 -5.50
N VAL A 441 10.07 -9.03 -4.86
CA VAL A 441 10.47 -9.54 -3.55
C VAL A 441 10.61 -8.40 -2.57
N LEU A 442 9.97 -8.53 -1.42
CA LEU A 442 10.10 -7.59 -0.31
C LEU A 442 10.81 -8.25 0.87
N ALA A 443 11.97 -7.71 1.23
CA ALA A 443 12.71 -8.04 2.43
C ALA A 443 12.28 -7.10 3.56
N ARG A 444 11.86 -7.67 4.70
CA ARG A 444 11.46 -6.94 5.90
C ARG A 444 12.42 -7.17 7.04
N PHE A 445 12.73 -6.11 7.77
CA PHE A 445 13.61 -6.09 8.92
C PHE A 445 12.84 -5.52 10.11
N TYR A 446 12.52 -6.34 11.10
CA TYR A 446 11.78 -5.94 12.30
C TYR A 446 12.72 -5.66 13.46
N GLY A 447 12.59 -4.46 14.05
CA GLY A 447 13.58 -3.93 14.99
C GLY A 447 14.94 -3.73 14.32
N PRO A 448 15.02 -2.95 13.21
CA PRO A 448 16.24 -2.79 12.44
C PRO A 448 17.32 -2.08 13.26
N GLN A 449 18.58 -2.48 13.06
CA GLN A 449 19.73 -1.97 13.79
C GLN A 449 20.70 -1.18 12.89
N LYS A 450 21.58 -0.41 13.50
CA LYS A 450 22.56 0.47 12.85
C LYS A 450 23.29 -0.14 11.64
N PRO A 451 23.78 -1.42 11.65
CA PRO A 451 24.49 -1.99 10.50
C PRO A 451 23.67 -2.03 9.19
N LEU A 452 22.33 -1.99 9.26
CA LEU A 452 21.49 -1.85 8.07
C LEU A 452 21.60 -0.45 7.49
N PHE A 453 21.53 0.58 8.32
CA PHE A 453 21.49 1.99 7.90
C PHE A 453 22.85 2.55 7.53
N ASP A 454 23.93 2.18 8.23
CA ASP A 454 25.30 2.57 7.88
C ASP A 454 25.89 1.70 6.76
N ARG A 455 25.09 0.71 6.25
CA ARG A 455 25.41 -0.14 5.11
C ARG A 455 26.63 -1.05 5.34
N SER A 456 27.01 -1.27 6.59
CA SER A 456 28.07 -2.23 6.93
C SER A 456 27.61 -3.68 6.76
N TRP A 457 26.29 -3.94 6.88
CA TRP A 457 25.64 -5.17 6.47
C TRP A 457 24.88 -4.94 5.15
N ARG A 458 25.02 -5.85 4.17
CA ARG A 458 24.39 -5.72 2.85
C ARG A 458 23.69 -6.99 2.45
N LEU A 459 22.39 -6.87 2.09
CA LEU A 459 21.66 -7.94 1.44
C LEU A 459 22.21 -8.16 0.04
N GLN A 460 22.45 -9.45 -0.35
CA GLN A 460 22.92 -9.78 -1.69
C GLN A 460 21.77 -9.67 -2.69
N ASP A 461 22.10 -9.35 -3.95
CA ASP A 461 21.12 -9.29 -5.02
C ASP A 461 20.59 -10.69 -5.38
N VAL A 462 19.37 -10.71 -5.91
CA VAL A 462 18.77 -11.91 -6.47
C VAL A 462 19.54 -12.33 -7.74
N GLU A 463 19.93 -13.59 -7.84
CA GLU A 463 20.67 -14.11 -8.99
C GLU A 463 19.95 -15.30 -9.61
N LYS A 464 20.02 -15.43 -10.94
CA LYS A 464 19.53 -16.61 -11.65
C LYS A 464 20.36 -17.83 -11.24
N VAL A 465 19.66 -18.96 -11.08
CA VAL A 465 20.31 -20.25 -10.91
C VAL A 465 19.87 -21.17 -12.04
N THR A 466 20.79 -22.01 -12.53
CA THR A 466 20.40 -23.10 -13.41
C THR A 466 19.39 -23.96 -12.66
N ALA A 467 18.28 -24.29 -13.31
CA ALA A 467 17.25 -25.14 -12.71
C ALA A 467 17.92 -26.38 -12.12
N PRO A 468 17.60 -26.72 -10.87
CA PRO A 468 18.20 -27.88 -10.19
C PRO A 468 17.79 -29.20 -10.83
#